data_1e89ccc8eb983d4cdc29b1bbc9812eb4
#
_entry.id   1e89ccc8eb983d4cdc29b1bbc9812eb4
#
_cell.length_a   1.000
_cell.length_b   1.000
_cell.length_c   1.000
_cell.angle_alpha   90.00
_cell.angle_beta   90.00
_cell.angle_gamma   90.00
#
_symmetry.space_group_name_H-M   'P 1'
#
loop_
_entity.id
_entity.type
_entity.pdbx_description
1 polymer ?
#
loop_
_entity_poly.entity_id
_entity_poly.type
_entity_poly.pdbx_seq_one_letter_code
_entity_poly.pdbx_strand_id
1 'polypeptide(L)'
;MNIDYFFISKPRCASTHIYEGLTKWNDEIDGNKKYYHYTAKKMKSIFKDYDKKISFAVVRHPYDLVLSWYNEHKKDRYDDKTKNFYNITFDEWINKGCPTHWTNLDFNPLNQYLWLYENNKLIVSDIIKLENYDHDINLIFNKIKKFLKNDITLTSLKNTRKNDSKNNIILTPSQKNIIFELFKKDFEYFNYSP
;
A
#
# COMPACT_ATOMS: atom_id res chain seq x y z
N MET A 1 -7.80 13.90 -19.56
CA MET A 1 -6.66 12.97 -19.45
C MET A 1 -7.23 11.56 -19.52
N ASN A 2 -6.79 10.75 -20.45
CA ASN A 2 -7.29 9.39 -20.62
C ASN A 2 -6.38 8.45 -19.84
N ILE A 3 -6.80 8.02 -18.66
CA ILE A 3 -6.09 7.02 -17.85
C ILE A 3 -6.70 5.66 -18.18
N ASP A 4 -5.89 4.70 -18.59
CA ASP A 4 -6.35 3.38 -19.03
C ASP A 4 -6.45 2.36 -17.89
N TYR A 5 -5.72 2.57 -16.82
CA TYR A 5 -5.75 1.77 -15.59
C TYR A 5 -5.37 2.61 -14.38
N PHE A 6 -5.77 2.17 -13.18
CA PHE A 6 -5.45 2.82 -11.92
C PHE A 6 -4.65 1.90 -11.00
N PHE A 7 -3.52 2.39 -10.52
CA PHE A 7 -2.80 1.79 -9.41
C PHE A 7 -3.05 2.58 -8.13
N ILE A 8 -3.72 1.96 -7.17
CA ILE A 8 -3.95 2.56 -5.84
C ILE A 8 -2.71 2.35 -4.99
N SER A 9 -1.86 3.35 -4.95
CA SER A 9 -0.54 3.31 -4.33
C SER A 9 -0.64 3.50 -2.81
N LYS A 10 -0.83 2.41 -2.08
CA LYS A 10 -0.85 2.44 -0.61
C LYS A 10 0.58 2.45 -0.05
N PRO A 11 0.88 3.28 0.97
CA PRO A 11 2.19 3.30 1.61
C PRO A 11 2.60 1.93 2.18
N ARG A 12 3.88 1.60 2.13
CA ARG A 12 4.50 0.37 2.66
C ARG A 12 4.02 -0.94 2.01
N CYS A 13 3.32 -0.85 0.88
CA CYS A 13 2.85 -1.97 0.07
C CYS A 13 3.45 -1.91 -1.34
N ALA A 14 4.78 -1.93 -1.45
CA ALA A 14 5.54 -1.88 -2.71
C ALA A 14 5.18 -0.71 -3.65
N SER A 15 4.53 0.35 -3.14
CA SER A 15 3.99 1.45 -3.96
C SER A 15 5.07 2.16 -4.78
N THR A 16 6.22 2.47 -4.19
CA THR A 16 7.34 3.12 -4.88
C THR A 16 7.86 2.24 -6.01
N HIS A 17 8.02 0.94 -5.74
CA HIS A 17 8.56 0.00 -6.71
C HIS A 17 7.64 -0.16 -7.94
N ILE A 18 6.35 -0.40 -7.69
CA ILE A 18 5.36 -0.54 -8.78
C ILE A 18 5.26 0.78 -9.55
N TYR A 19 5.20 1.89 -8.84
CA TYR A 19 5.12 3.20 -9.46
C TYR A 19 6.31 3.45 -10.38
N GLU A 20 7.54 3.25 -9.90
CA GLU A 20 8.76 3.38 -10.71
C GLU A 20 8.78 2.41 -11.90
N GLY A 21 8.30 1.18 -11.70
CA GLY A 21 8.22 0.16 -12.75
C GLY A 21 7.19 0.49 -13.84
N LEU A 22 6.05 1.11 -13.48
CA LEU A 22 5.00 1.47 -14.43
C LEU A 22 5.27 2.81 -15.12
N THR A 23 5.98 3.73 -14.45
CA THR A 23 6.22 5.09 -14.96
C THR A 23 7.60 5.25 -15.60
N LYS A 24 8.36 4.14 -15.75
CA LYS A 24 9.73 4.17 -16.26
C LYS A 24 9.96 5.31 -17.25
N TRP A 25 10.47 6.45 -16.73
CA TRP A 25 11.06 7.56 -17.50
C TRP A 25 10.11 8.48 -18.27
N ASN A 26 8.82 8.53 -17.99
CA ASN A 26 7.94 9.51 -18.61
C ASN A 26 7.20 10.35 -17.58
N ASP A 27 7.65 11.57 -17.46
CA ASP A 27 6.96 12.67 -16.75
C ASP A 27 5.55 12.95 -17.28
N GLU A 28 5.18 12.39 -18.43
CA GLU A 28 3.88 12.56 -19.08
C GLU A 28 2.79 11.58 -18.63
N ILE A 29 3.13 10.51 -17.89
CA ILE A 29 2.12 9.78 -17.11
C ILE A 29 1.88 10.50 -15.77
N ASP A 30 2.08 11.77 -15.75
CA ASP A 30 1.90 12.68 -14.62
C ASP A 30 0.50 12.65 -14.00
N GLY A 31 -0.47 12.10 -14.67
CA GLY A 31 -1.75 11.80 -14.07
C GLY A 31 -1.63 10.95 -12.80
N ASN A 32 -0.73 9.98 -12.76
CA ASN A 32 -0.58 9.10 -11.61
C ASN A 32 0.28 9.68 -10.49
N LYS A 33 1.31 10.50 -10.78
CA LYS A 33 2.14 11.11 -9.74
C LYS A 33 1.36 12.12 -8.91
N LYS A 34 0.49 12.88 -9.54
CA LYS A 34 -0.43 13.82 -8.88
C LYS A 34 -1.39 13.11 -7.90
N TYR A 35 -1.70 11.84 -8.15
CA TYR A 35 -2.64 11.05 -7.37
C TYR A 35 -1.97 9.98 -6.50
N TYR A 36 -0.65 10.10 -6.33
CA TYR A 36 0.12 9.22 -5.46
C TYR A 36 -0.46 9.24 -4.04
N HIS A 37 -0.73 8.06 -3.52
CA HIS A 37 -1.37 7.89 -2.21
C HIS A 37 -2.81 8.42 -2.09
N TYR A 38 -3.57 8.45 -3.18
CA TYR A 38 -5.02 8.62 -3.09
C TYR A 38 -5.71 7.28 -2.87
N THR A 39 -6.79 7.30 -2.06
CA THR A 39 -7.64 6.12 -1.87
C THR A 39 -8.43 5.82 -3.15
N ALA A 40 -8.88 4.57 -3.31
CA ALA A 40 -9.73 4.18 -4.43
C ALA A 40 -11.02 5.02 -4.50
N LYS A 41 -11.63 5.32 -3.34
CA LYS A 41 -12.78 6.23 -3.23
C LYS A 41 -12.46 7.63 -3.77
N LYS A 42 -11.30 8.20 -3.41
CA LYS A 42 -10.88 9.50 -3.92
C LYS A 42 -10.62 9.47 -5.41
N MET A 43 -10.00 8.41 -5.93
CA MET A 43 -9.81 8.24 -7.38
C MET A 43 -11.15 8.16 -8.11
N LYS A 44 -12.08 7.36 -7.60
CA LYS A 44 -13.43 7.24 -8.16
C LYS A 44 -14.19 8.57 -8.16
N SER A 45 -14.01 9.42 -7.16
CA SER A 45 -14.66 10.75 -7.12
C SER A 45 -14.09 11.72 -8.17
N ILE A 46 -12.85 11.52 -8.62
CA ILE A 46 -12.18 12.38 -9.60
C ILE A 46 -12.44 11.88 -11.03
N PHE A 47 -12.44 10.58 -11.24
CA PHE A 47 -12.54 9.97 -12.58
C PHE A 47 -13.90 9.32 -12.78
N LYS A 48 -14.75 9.94 -13.59
CA LYS A 48 -16.13 9.45 -13.86
C LYS A 48 -16.18 8.05 -14.49
N ASP A 49 -15.12 7.64 -15.17
CA ASP A 49 -14.99 6.35 -15.84
C ASP A 49 -14.18 5.33 -15.03
N TYR A 50 -13.88 5.62 -13.76
CA TYR A 50 -13.10 4.74 -12.87
C TYR A 50 -13.60 3.29 -12.87
N ASP A 51 -14.92 3.08 -12.71
CA ASP A 51 -15.52 1.75 -12.64
C ASP A 51 -15.45 0.97 -13.97
N LYS A 52 -15.11 1.63 -15.09
CA LYS A 52 -14.94 1.01 -16.41
C LYS A 52 -13.48 0.64 -16.71
N LYS A 53 -12.57 1.00 -15.84
CA LYS A 53 -11.13 0.80 -16.03
C LYS A 53 -10.60 -0.29 -15.10
N ILE A 54 -9.47 -0.86 -15.48
CA ILE A 54 -8.74 -1.77 -14.59
C ILE A 54 -8.19 -0.95 -13.42
N SER A 55 -8.44 -1.38 -12.20
CA SER A 55 -7.86 -0.79 -11.01
C SER A 55 -7.30 -1.87 -10.10
N PHE A 56 -6.11 -1.62 -9.55
CA PHE A 56 -5.47 -2.62 -8.69
C PHE A 56 -4.70 -1.95 -7.54
N ALA A 57 -4.49 -2.73 -6.48
CA ALA A 57 -3.73 -2.32 -5.31
C ALA A 57 -2.89 -3.47 -4.78
N VAL A 58 -1.85 -3.14 -4.01
CA VAL A 58 -1.11 -4.12 -3.23
C VAL A 58 -1.52 -4.02 -1.76
N VAL A 59 -1.80 -5.17 -1.17
CA VAL A 59 -2.00 -5.33 0.27
C VAL A 59 -0.88 -6.19 0.86
N ARG A 60 -0.69 -6.06 2.15
CA ARG A 60 0.36 -6.78 2.89
C ARG A 60 -0.24 -7.38 4.15
N HIS A 61 0.32 -8.52 4.61
CA HIS A 61 -0.07 -9.10 5.89
C HIS A 61 -0.03 -8.04 7.00
N PRO A 62 -1.10 -7.86 7.80
CA PRO A 62 -1.17 -6.76 8.77
C PRO A 62 0.00 -6.72 9.76
N TYR A 63 0.49 -7.87 10.23
CA TYR A 63 1.67 -7.93 11.10
C TYR A 63 2.91 -7.34 10.42
N ASP A 64 3.18 -7.73 9.18
CA ASP A 64 4.32 -7.23 8.42
C ASP A 64 4.18 -5.76 8.04
N LEU A 65 2.95 -5.33 7.80
CA LEU A 65 2.67 -3.92 7.53
C LEU A 65 2.96 -3.05 8.76
N VAL A 66 2.50 -3.46 9.93
CA VAL A 66 2.74 -2.78 11.21
C VAL A 66 4.24 -2.68 11.49
N LEU A 67 4.98 -3.78 11.38
CA LEU A 67 6.44 -3.80 11.54
C LEU A 67 7.14 -2.89 10.52
N SER A 68 6.68 -2.89 9.26
CA SER A 68 7.25 -2.05 8.22
C SER A 68 7.03 -0.56 8.49
N TRP A 69 5.87 -0.17 9.03
CA TRP A 69 5.59 1.19 9.43
C TRP A 69 6.45 1.61 10.63
N TYR A 70 6.52 0.80 11.67
CA TYR A 70 7.34 1.10 12.85
C TYR A 70 8.82 1.29 12.48
N ASN A 71 9.39 0.40 11.64
CA ASN A 71 10.77 0.53 11.20
C ASN A 71 11.01 1.74 10.29
N GLU A 72 10.02 2.13 9.50
CA GLU A 72 10.14 3.34 8.68
C GLU A 72 10.27 4.59 9.53
N HIS A 73 9.54 4.65 10.61
CA HIS A 73 9.53 5.80 11.52
C HIS A 73 10.83 5.97 12.31
N LYS A 74 11.59 4.91 12.49
CA LYS A 74 12.91 4.95 13.15
C LYS A 74 14.03 5.47 12.27
N LYS A 75 13.77 5.76 10.99
CA LYS A 75 14.79 6.31 10.10
C LYS A 75 15.01 7.80 10.37
N ASP A 76 16.27 8.20 10.41
CA ASP A 76 16.71 9.60 10.72
C ASP A 76 16.26 10.67 9.73
N ARG A 77 15.53 10.30 8.68
CA ARG A 77 15.07 11.23 7.63
C ARG A 77 13.84 12.07 8.01
N TYR A 78 13.26 11.82 9.14
CA TYR A 78 12.11 12.59 9.64
C TYR A 78 12.56 13.72 10.52
N ASP A 79 11.91 14.89 10.39
CA ASP A 79 12.18 16.07 11.22
C ASP A 79 11.84 15.82 12.70
N ASP A 80 12.32 16.72 13.58
CA ASP A 80 12.12 16.56 15.03
C ASP A 80 10.65 16.58 15.45
N LYS A 81 9.75 17.18 14.67
CA LYS A 81 8.31 17.20 14.97
C LYS A 81 7.66 15.83 14.71
N THR A 82 8.15 15.11 13.71
CA THR A 82 7.72 13.75 13.41
C THR A 82 8.40 12.70 14.28
N LYS A 83 9.64 12.94 14.74
CA LYS A 83 10.36 12.06 15.67
C LYS A 83 9.65 11.87 17.01
N ASN A 84 8.93 12.88 17.52
CA ASN A 84 8.21 12.77 18.78
C ASN A 84 7.11 11.69 18.79
N PHE A 85 6.58 11.28 17.65
CA PHE A 85 5.65 10.14 17.55
C PHE A 85 6.35 8.79 17.67
N TYR A 86 7.69 8.73 17.56
CA TYR A 86 8.45 7.50 17.30
C TYR A 86 9.57 7.22 18.31
N ASN A 87 9.81 8.12 19.25
CA ASN A 87 10.72 7.89 20.38
C ASN A 87 10.08 7.02 21.47
N ILE A 88 9.11 6.18 21.07
CA ILE A 88 8.43 5.24 21.95
C ILE A 88 8.76 3.81 21.56
N THR A 89 8.62 2.89 22.50
CA THR A 89 8.82 1.47 22.24
C THR A 89 7.77 0.93 21.26
N PHE A 90 8.03 -0.23 20.67
CA PHE A 90 7.05 -0.88 19.80
C PHE A 90 5.73 -1.17 20.54
N ASP A 91 5.83 -1.63 21.79
CA ASP A 91 4.66 -1.93 22.62
C ASP A 91 3.82 -0.66 22.89
N GLU A 92 4.45 0.43 23.26
CA GLU A 92 3.75 1.70 23.45
C GLU A 92 3.09 2.18 22.16
N TRP A 93 3.76 2.02 21.02
CA TRP A 93 3.25 2.44 19.73
C TRP A 93 2.02 1.66 19.29
N ILE A 94 2.04 0.30 19.41
CA ILE A 94 0.87 -0.51 19.08
C ILE A 94 -0.29 -0.29 20.05
N ASN A 95 -0.01 -0.14 21.36
CA ASN A 95 -1.03 0.16 22.36
C ASN A 95 -1.70 1.53 22.17
N LYS A 96 -1.01 2.49 21.52
CA LYS A 96 -1.59 3.77 21.10
C LYS A 96 -2.32 3.71 19.75
N GLY A 97 -2.53 2.52 19.17
CA GLY A 97 -3.23 2.33 17.89
C GLY A 97 -2.38 2.62 16.65
N CYS A 98 -1.07 2.45 16.73
CA CYS A 98 -0.12 2.67 15.62
C CYS A 98 -0.24 4.08 15.02
N PRO A 99 -0.08 5.17 15.78
CA PRO A 99 -0.20 6.53 15.27
C PRO A 99 0.86 6.81 14.20
N THR A 100 0.52 7.64 13.22
CA THR A 100 1.43 8.04 12.14
C THR A 100 1.42 9.56 11.95
N HIS A 101 2.41 10.08 11.23
CA HIS A 101 2.47 11.49 10.85
C HIS A 101 1.50 11.86 9.71
N TRP A 102 0.76 10.91 9.16
CA TRP A 102 -0.21 11.14 8.10
C TRP A 102 -1.48 11.74 8.68
N THR A 103 -1.63 13.05 8.52
CA THR A 103 -2.77 13.82 9.05
C THR A 103 -3.79 14.22 8.00
N ASN A 104 -3.53 13.91 6.73
CA ASN A 104 -4.38 14.24 5.60
C ASN A 104 -5.46 13.16 5.30
N LEU A 105 -5.52 12.11 6.11
CA LEU A 105 -6.54 11.08 6.08
C LEU A 105 -7.38 11.16 7.34
N ASP A 106 -8.66 10.89 7.21
CA ASP A 106 -9.62 10.76 8.31
C ASP A 106 -9.58 9.38 9.00
N PHE A 107 -8.60 8.55 8.64
CA PHE A 107 -8.38 7.22 9.19
C PHE A 107 -6.88 6.90 9.31
N ASN A 108 -6.55 5.90 10.13
CA ASN A 108 -5.16 5.41 10.24
C ASN A 108 -4.74 4.74 8.92
N PRO A 109 -3.65 5.21 8.26
CA PRO A 109 -3.20 4.71 6.95
C PRO A 109 -2.79 3.23 6.94
N LEU A 110 -2.61 2.59 8.11
CA LEU A 110 -2.38 1.16 8.21
C LEU A 110 -3.64 0.33 7.90
N ASN A 111 -4.84 0.89 8.11
CA ASN A 111 -6.10 0.21 7.75
C ASN A 111 -6.25 0.09 6.24
N GLN A 112 -5.83 -1.04 5.68
CA GLN A 112 -5.77 -1.26 4.24
C GLN A 112 -7.15 -1.27 3.59
N TYR A 113 -8.14 -1.83 4.27
CA TYR A 113 -9.49 -1.88 3.74
C TYR A 113 -10.08 -0.49 3.48
N LEU A 114 -9.75 0.53 4.29
CA LEU A 114 -10.22 1.90 4.10
C LEU A 114 -9.66 2.58 2.84
N TRP A 115 -8.57 2.05 2.29
CA TRP A 115 -8.03 2.50 1.01
C TRP A 115 -8.81 1.97 -0.19
N LEU A 116 -9.44 0.79 -0.06
CA LEU A 116 -9.88 -0.03 -1.19
C LEU A 116 -11.37 -0.35 -1.17
N TYR A 117 -12.06 -0.09 -0.06
CA TYR A 117 -13.47 -0.38 0.12
C TYR A 117 -14.31 0.88 0.29
N GLU A 118 -15.52 0.84 -0.22
CA GLU A 118 -16.57 1.82 0.02
C GLU A 118 -17.86 1.06 0.35
N ASN A 119 -18.52 1.41 1.46
CA ASN A 119 -19.75 0.74 1.94
C ASN A 119 -19.62 -0.79 2.00
N ASN A 120 -18.51 -1.28 2.56
CA ASN A 120 -18.14 -2.69 2.64
C ASN A 120 -18.00 -3.41 1.28
N LYS A 121 -17.93 -2.68 0.18
CA LYS A 121 -17.70 -3.23 -1.15
C LYS A 121 -16.30 -2.87 -1.63
N LEU A 122 -15.56 -3.88 -2.11
CA LEU A 122 -14.28 -3.65 -2.79
C LEU A 122 -14.52 -2.82 -4.07
N ILE A 123 -13.78 -1.74 -4.21
CA ILE A 123 -13.91 -0.80 -5.34
C ILE A 123 -12.64 -0.74 -6.22
N VAL A 124 -11.80 -1.76 -6.13
CA VAL A 124 -10.74 -2.03 -7.11
C VAL A 124 -11.00 -3.36 -7.79
N SER A 125 -10.54 -3.51 -9.04
CA SER A 125 -10.75 -4.74 -9.81
C SER A 125 -9.92 -5.91 -9.30
N ASP A 126 -8.71 -5.60 -8.82
CA ASP A 126 -7.72 -6.61 -8.48
C ASP A 126 -6.91 -6.26 -7.22
N ILE A 127 -6.56 -7.28 -6.47
CA ILE A 127 -5.68 -7.19 -5.31
C ILE A 127 -4.45 -8.05 -5.54
N ILE A 128 -3.27 -7.48 -5.28
CA ILE A 128 -2.00 -8.18 -5.19
C ILE A 128 -1.68 -8.37 -3.71
N LYS A 129 -1.44 -9.58 -3.27
CA LYS A 129 -0.84 -9.82 -1.96
C LYS A 129 0.69 -9.72 -2.08
N LEU A 130 1.31 -8.88 -1.25
CA LEU A 130 2.76 -8.68 -1.31
C LEU A 130 3.54 -9.98 -1.09
N GLU A 131 2.96 -10.89 -0.31
CA GLU A 131 3.50 -12.21 -0.03
C GLU A 131 3.54 -13.12 -1.27
N ASN A 132 2.61 -12.90 -2.22
CA ASN A 132 2.52 -13.63 -3.50
C ASN A 132 2.87 -12.72 -4.69
N TYR A 133 3.64 -11.69 -4.46
CA TYR A 133 3.85 -10.58 -5.40
C TYR A 133 4.23 -11.05 -6.80
N ASP A 134 5.20 -11.95 -6.94
CA ASP A 134 5.72 -12.39 -8.23
C ASP A 134 4.67 -13.14 -9.07
N HIS A 135 3.78 -13.86 -8.43
CA HIS A 135 2.66 -14.52 -9.09
C HIS A 135 1.59 -13.49 -9.49
N ASP A 136 1.13 -12.69 -8.53
CA ASP A 136 -0.02 -11.80 -8.71
C ASP A 136 0.30 -10.65 -9.67
N ILE A 137 1.53 -10.11 -9.66
CA ILE A 137 1.95 -9.05 -10.60
C ILE A 137 1.96 -9.54 -12.05
N ASN A 138 2.22 -10.83 -12.30
CA ASN A 138 2.11 -11.42 -13.63
C ASN A 138 0.68 -11.33 -14.18
N LEU A 139 -0.29 -11.63 -13.32
CA LEU A 139 -1.71 -11.58 -13.72
C LEU A 139 -2.12 -10.15 -14.07
N ILE A 140 -1.71 -9.19 -13.24
CA ILE A 140 -1.99 -7.77 -13.48
C ILE A 140 -1.28 -7.28 -14.74
N PHE A 141 0.02 -7.60 -14.91
CA PHE A 141 0.76 -7.22 -16.10
C PHE A 141 0.06 -7.69 -17.38
N ASN A 142 -0.41 -8.92 -17.42
CA ASN A 142 -1.15 -9.47 -18.58
C ASN A 142 -2.44 -8.70 -18.89
N LYS A 143 -3.12 -8.16 -17.86
CA LYS A 143 -4.32 -7.34 -18.05
C LYS A 143 -3.99 -5.95 -18.58
N ILE A 144 -2.90 -5.32 -18.12
CA ILE A 144 -2.58 -3.93 -18.44
C ILE A 144 -1.54 -3.76 -19.54
N LYS A 145 -0.82 -4.81 -19.96
CA LYS A 145 0.31 -4.74 -20.93
C LYS A 145 -0.03 -4.01 -22.23
N LYS A 146 -1.25 -4.10 -22.70
CA LYS A 146 -1.71 -3.41 -23.93
C LYS A 146 -1.76 -1.86 -23.78
N PHE A 147 -1.74 -1.37 -22.56
CA PHE A 147 -1.76 0.05 -22.23
C PHE A 147 -0.37 0.58 -21.82
N LEU A 148 0.58 -0.34 -21.63
CA LEU A 148 1.94 0.01 -21.24
C LEU A 148 2.77 0.41 -22.47
N LYS A 149 3.77 1.27 -22.27
CA LYS A 149 4.76 1.53 -23.31
C LYS A 149 5.62 0.30 -23.57
N ASN A 150 6.14 0.16 -24.77
CA ASN A 150 6.86 -1.04 -25.24
C ASN A 150 8.12 -1.39 -24.42
N ASP A 151 8.69 -0.42 -23.71
CA ASP A 151 9.87 -0.59 -22.86
C ASP A 151 9.55 -1.07 -21.44
N ILE A 152 8.27 -1.09 -21.03
CA ILE A 152 7.83 -1.60 -19.74
C ILE A 152 7.65 -3.11 -19.83
N THR A 153 8.52 -3.83 -19.16
CA THR A 153 8.51 -5.30 -19.13
C THR A 153 8.08 -5.83 -17.76
N LEU A 154 7.61 -7.08 -17.74
CA LEU A 154 7.32 -7.76 -16.50
C LEU A 154 8.53 -7.81 -15.56
N THR A 155 9.73 -7.98 -16.11
CA THR A 155 10.98 -7.99 -15.34
C THR A 155 11.18 -6.66 -14.61
N SER A 156 10.80 -5.53 -15.21
CA SER A 156 10.90 -4.22 -14.55
C SER A 156 9.94 -4.08 -13.34
N LEU A 157 8.85 -4.83 -13.32
CA LEU A 157 7.92 -4.87 -12.20
C LEU A 157 8.31 -5.89 -11.13
N LYS A 158 9.03 -6.95 -11.49
CA LYS A 158 9.47 -8.01 -10.56
C LYS A 158 10.73 -7.67 -9.77
N ASN A 159 11.58 -6.84 -10.29
CA ASN A 159 13.02 -6.84 -9.98
C ASN A 159 13.44 -5.89 -8.87
N THR A 160 12.63 -5.59 -7.84
CA THR A 160 13.29 -4.79 -6.78
C THR A 160 12.52 -4.77 -5.45
N ARG A 161 12.80 -5.70 -4.59
CA ARG A 161 12.65 -5.47 -3.15
C ARG A 161 13.70 -4.47 -2.66
N LYS A 162 13.63 -3.23 -3.11
CA LYS A 162 14.56 -2.16 -2.71
C LYS A 162 14.51 -1.82 -1.22
N ASN A 163 13.47 -2.23 -0.54
CA ASN A 163 13.23 -1.96 0.87
C ASN A 163 12.89 -3.26 1.61
N ASP A 164 13.76 -4.25 1.54
CA ASP A 164 13.72 -5.40 2.44
C ASP A 164 14.13 -4.89 3.84
N SER A 165 13.17 -4.29 4.54
CA SER A 165 13.33 -4.01 5.95
C SER A 165 13.33 -5.37 6.64
N LYS A 166 14.51 -5.97 6.83
CA LYS A 166 14.68 -7.13 7.70
C LYS A 166 14.15 -6.71 9.07
N ASN A 167 12.95 -7.18 9.38
CA ASN A 167 12.36 -6.96 10.68
C ASN A 167 13.04 -7.93 11.66
N ASN A 168 13.88 -7.40 12.54
CA ASN A 168 14.47 -8.20 13.62
C ASN A 168 13.47 -8.37 14.80
N ILE A 169 12.27 -7.82 14.70
CA ILE A 169 11.26 -7.92 15.75
C ILE A 169 10.42 -9.17 15.49
N ILE A 170 10.49 -10.10 16.42
CA ILE A 170 9.59 -11.27 16.47
C ILE A 170 8.42 -10.88 17.37
N LEU A 171 7.21 -10.88 16.80
CA LEU A 171 6.00 -10.52 17.54
C LEU A 171 5.66 -11.57 18.60
N THR A 172 5.45 -11.11 19.82
CA THR A 172 4.89 -11.95 20.90
C THR A 172 3.40 -12.23 20.66
N PRO A 173 2.82 -13.27 21.27
CA PRO A 173 1.37 -13.54 21.19
C PRO A 173 0.51 -12.35 21.60
N SER A 174 0.91 -11.62 22.65
CA SER A 174 0.20 -10.42 23.09
C SER A 174 0.20 -9.31 22.05
N GLN A 175 1.36 -9.02 21.43
CA GLN A 175 1.48 -8.03 20.37
C GLN A 175 0.65 -8.41 19.13
N LYS A 176 0.67 -9.69 18.76
CA LYS A 176 -0.17 -10.20 17.67
C LYS A 176 -1.66 -9.98 17.95
N ASN A 177 -2.11 -10.26 19.17
CA ASN A 177 -3.51 -10.04 19.55
C ASN A 177 -3.91 -8.56 19.47
N ILE A 178 -3.06 -7.65 19.98
CA ILE A 178 -3.30 -6.20 19.87
C ILE A 178 -3.41 -5.79 18.40
N ILE A 179 -2.47 -6.21 17.56
CA ILE A 179 -2.48 -5.86 16.11
C ILE A 179 -3.71 -6.46 15.42
N PHE A 180 -4.08 -7.70 15.76
CA PHE A 180 -5.28 -8.34 15.22
C PHE A 180 -6.53 -7.53 15.53
N GLU A 181 -6.73 -7.13 16.78
CA GLU A 181 -7.91 -6.32 17.16
C GLU A 181 -7.93 -4.95 16.47
N LEU A 182 -6.77 -4.28 16.34
CA LEU A 182 -6.66 -2.99 15.66
C LEU A 182 -6.99 -3.08 14.15
N PHE A 183 -6.61 -4.16 13.49
CA PHE A 183 -6.71 -4.32 12.03
C PHE A 183 -7.57 -5.51 11.62
N LYS A 184 -8.51 -5.93 12.47
CA LYS A 184 -9.37 -7.11 12.26
C LYS A 184 -10.01 -7.14 10.87
N LYS A 185 -10.50 -6.00 10.39
CA LYS A 185 -11.08 -5.91 9.04
C LYS A 185 -10.08 -6.21 7.93
N ASP A 186 -8.81 -5.86 8.09
CA ASP A 186 -7.79 -6.21 7.08
C ASP A 186 -7.57 -7.73 7.02
N PHE A 187 -7.58 -8.41 8.17
CA PHE A 187 -7.52 -9.88 8.19
C PHE A 187 -8.73 -10.50 7.50
N GLU A 188 -9.93 -10.03 7.82
CA GLU A 188 -11.18 -10.54 7.26
C GLU A 188 -11.31 -10.27 5.74
N TYR A 189 -11.15 -9.01 5.33
CA TYR A 189 -11.40 -8.61 3.95
C TYR A 189 -10.35 -9.10 2.95
N PHE A 190 -9.12 -9.31 3.40
CA PHE A 190 -8.04 -9.81 2.54
C PHE A 190 -7.68 -11.27 2.80
N ASN A 191 -8.48 -12.01 3.58
CA ASN A 191 -8.26 -13.43 3.90
C ASN A 191 -6.84 -13.70 4.40
N TYR A 192 -6.42 -12.96 5.42
CA TYR A 192 -5.20 -13.24 6.18
C TYR A 192 -5.54 -14.03 7.44
N SER A 193 -4.67 -14.97 7.80
CA SER A 193 -4.76 -15.65 9.10
C SER A 193 -4.09 -14.81 10.18
N PRO A 194 -4.64 -14.77 11.42
CA PRO A 194 -4.02 -14.13 12.58
C PRO A 194 -2.68 -14.75 13.00
#